data_bf352c0c73fa3db11798b3cf8438bff9
#
_entry.id   bf352c0c73fa3db11798b3cf8438bff9
#
_cell.length_a   1.000
_cell.length_b   1.000
_cell.length_c   1.000
_cell.angle_alpha   90.00
_cell.angle_beta   90.00
_cell.angle_gamma   90.00
#
_symmetry.space_group_name_H-M   'P 1'
#
loop_
_entity.id
_entity.type
_entity.pdbx_description
1 polymer ?
#
loop_
_entity_poly.entity_id
_entity_poly.type
_entity_poly.pdbx_seq_one_letter_code
_entity_poly.pdbx_strand_id
1 'polypeptide(L)'
;MYRIFIVEDDAAIAQAVCEQAESWALEARCVSDFRRVAEEAAAYGPHLILLDISLPFFDGYHWCRQIRRTSRVPIIFLSSAADNMNIVM
;
A
#
# COMPACT_ATOMS: atom_id res chain seq x y z
N MET A 1 -17.82 -4.74 -2.03
CA MET A 1 -16.73 -4.89 -1.04
C MET A 1 -15.58 -3.96 -1.42
N TYR A 2 -15.06 -3.22 -0.46
CA TYR A 2 -13.93 -2.34 -0.72
C TYR A 2 -12.63 -3.13 -0.75
N ARG A 3 -11.71 -2.72 -1.63
CA ARG A 3 -10.43 -3.39 -1.82
C ARG A 3 -9.30 -2.50 -1.32
N ILE A 4 -8.41 -3.07 -0.52
CA ILE A 4 -7.24 -2.38 0.01
C ILE A 4 -5.99 -3.05 -0.52
N PHE A 5 -5.10 -2.26 -1.11
CA PHE A 5 -3.81 -2.74 -1.59
C PHE A 5 -2.74 -2.35 -0.60
N ILE A 6 -1.96 -3.31 -0.15
CA ILE A 6 -0.99 -3.14 0.93
C ILE A 6 0.42 -3.28 0.36
N VAL A 7 1.23 -2.25 0.52
CA VAL A 7 2.62 -2.22 0.06
C VAL A 7 3.52 -2.08 1.27
N GLU A 8 3.92 -3.23 1.82
CA GLU A 8 4.73 -3.35 3.01
C GLU A 8 5.66 -4.53 2.83
N ASP A 9 6.98 -4.35 3.01
CA ASP A 9 7.95 -5.40 2.79
C ASP A 9 8.20 -6.27 4.02
N ASP A 10 7.77 -5.84 5.19
CA ASP A 10 7.79 -6.70 6.38
C ASP A 10 6.59 -7.64 6.31
N ALA A 11 6.85 -8.91 6.07
CA ALA A 11 5.78 -9.89 5.87
C ALA A 11 4.85 -10.01 7.07
N ALA A 12 5.39 -9.91 8.29
CA ALA A 12 4.57 -10.02 9.49
C ALA A 12 3.63 -8.84 9.63
N ILE A 13 4.11 -7.63 9.34
CA ILE A 13 3.28 -6.42 9.37
C ILE A 13 2.23 -6.49 8.27
N ALA A 14 2.63 -6.85 7.06
CA ALA A 14 1.71 -6.96 5.94
C ALA A 14 0.57 -7.93 6.24
N GLN A 15 0.91 -9.08 6.82
CA GLN A 15 -0.09 -10.07 7.17
C GLN A 15 -1.02 -9.58 8.27
N ALA A 16 -0.48 -8.92 9.29
CA ALA A 16 -1.30 -8.38 10.37
C ALA A 16 -2.30 -7.34 9.85
N VAL A 17 -1.86 -6.45 8.96
CA VAL A 17 -2.74 -5.45 8.36
C VAL A 17 -3.81 -6.13 7.51
N CYS A 18 -3.42 -7.13 6.73
CA CYS A 18 -4.35 -7.88 5.88
C CYS A 18 -5.43 -8.55 6.72
N GLU A 19 -5.04 -9.22 7.81
CA GLU A 19 -5.99 -9.89 8.70
C GLU A 19 -6.94 -8.89 9.35
N GLN A 20 -6.41 -7.76 9.77
CA GLN A 20 -7.23 -6.72 10.37
C GLN A 20 -8.26 -6.18 9.38
N ALA A 21 -7.84 -5.93 8.15
CA ALA A 21 -8.75 -5.47 7.10
C ALA A 21 -9.85 -6.50 6.84
N GLU A 22 -9.49 -7.77 6.77
CA GLU A 22 -10.44 -8.83 6.52
C GLU A 22 -11.43 -9.00 7.66
N SER A 23 -11.00 -8.74 8.90
CA SER A 23 -11.90 -8.78 10.05
C SER A 23 -12.98 -7.70 9.96
N TRP A 24 -12.76 -6.65 9.19
CA TRP A 24 -13.72 -5.58 8.95
C TRP A 24 -14.48 -5.79 7.64
N ALA A 25 -14.44 -6.99 7.08
CA ALA A 25 -15.11 -7.34 5.83
C ALA A 25 -14.58 -6.54 4.63
N LEU A 26 -13.32 -6.17 4.66
CA LEU A 26 -12.65 -5.55 3.53
C LEU A 26 -11.82 -6.61 2.81
N GLU A 27 -11.69 -6.46 1.48
CA GLU A 27 -10.79 -7.32 0.74
C GLU A 27 -9.40 -6.69 0.77
N ALA A 28 -8.37 -7.48 1.02
CA ALA A 28 -7.02 -6.98 1.08
C ALA A 28 -6.08 -7.82 0.24
N ARG A 29 -5.15 -7.15 -0.42
CA ARG A 29 -4.10 -7.82 -1.20
C ARG A 29 -2.78 -7.13 -0.97
N CYS A 30 -1.73 -7.92 -0.76
CA CYS A 30 -0.38 -7.41 -0.62
C CYS A 30 0.33 -7.45 -1.97
N VAL A 31 1.23 -6.49 -2.20
CA VAL A 31 2.05 -6.48 -3.40
C VAL A 31 2.94 -7.72 -3.44
N SER A 32 3.15 -8.27 -4.61
CA SER A 32 4.03 -9.43 -4.79
C SER A 32 5.40 -9.05 -5.34
N ASP A 33 5.49 -8.04 -6.20
CA ASP A 33 6.76 -7.60 -6.77
C ASP A 33 6.96 -6.12 -6.48
N PHE A 34 7.96 -5.82 -5.63
CA PHE A 34 8.25 -4.45 -5.21
C PHE A 34 8.86 -3.60 -6.32
N ARG A 35 9.11 -4.17 -7.49
CA ARG A 35 9.51 -3.41 -8.67
C ARG A 35 8.34 -3.03 -9.56
N ARG A 36 7.15 -3.56 -9.26
CA ARG A 36 5.97 -3.39 -10.11
C ARG A 36 4.74 -2.94 -9.32
N VAL A 37 4.95 -2.12 -8.31
CA VAL A 37 3.88 -1.71 -7.40
C VAL A 37 2.76 -0.99 -8.14
N ALA A 38 3.08 -0.04 -9.01
CA ALA A 38 2.06 0.73 -9.72
C ALA A 38 1.25 -0.16 -10.66
N GLU A 39 1.91 -1.11 -11.33
CA GLU A 39 1.23 -2.03 -12.23
C GLU A 39 0.28 -2.97 -11.50
N GLU A 40 0.73 -3.50 -10.37
CA GLU A 40 -0.12 -4.37 -9.56
C GLU A 40 -1.30 -3.61 -8.98
N ALA A 41 -1.08 -2.38 -8.53
CA ALA A 41 -2.16 -1.54 -8.00
C ALA A 41 -3.20 -1.29 -9.09
N ALA A 42 -2.76 -0.93 -10.29
CA ALA A 42 -3.67 -0.66 -11.40
C ALA A 42 -4.50 -1.90 -11.76
N ALA A 43 -3.86 -3.06 -11.76
CA ALA A 43 -4.55 -4.32 -12.10
C ALA A 43 -5.57 -4.71 -11.04
N TYR A 44 -5.28 -4.45 -9.77
CA TYR A 44 -6.17 -4.79 -8.67
C TYR A 44 -7.36 -3.84 -8.56
N GLY A 45 -7.17 -2.57 -8.88
CA GLY A 45 -8.20 -1.56 -8.78
C GLY A 45 -8.64 -1.28 -7.34
N PRO A 46 -7.71 -0.93 -6.44
CA PRO A 46 -8.06 -0.74 -5.04
C PRO A 46 -8.85 0.55 -4.80
N HIS A 47 -9.56 0.59 -3.70
CA HIS A 47 -10.23 1.79 -3.20
C HIS A 47 -9.34 2.57 -2.23
N LEU A 48 -8.29 1.92 -1.72
CA LEU A 48 -7.34 2.53 -0.79
C LEU A 48 -6.01 1.80 -0.92
N ILE A 49 -4.92 2.54 -0.86
CA ILE A 49 -3.57 1.96 -0.84
C ILE A 49 -2.90 2.34 0.48
N LEU A 50 -2.38 1.35 1.19
CA LEU A 50 -1.52 1.55 2.35
C LEU A 50 -0.09 1.32 1.86
N LEU A 51 0.74 2.36 1.93
CA LEU A 51 2.02 2.39 1.24
C LEU A 51 3.14 2.73 2.22
N ASP A 52 4.00 1.77 2.48
CA ASP A 52 5.17 2.03 3.31
C ASP A 52 6.13 2.95 2.58
N ILE A 53 6.78 3.83 3.34
CA ILE A 53 7.75 4.77 2.79
C ILE A 53 9.07 4.04 2.48
N SER A 54 9.50 3.18 3.40
CA SER A 54 10.80 2.52 3.31
C SER A 54 10.64 1.14 2.66
N LEU A 55 10.90 1.07 1.37
CA LEU A 55 10.70 -0.13 0.57
C LEU A 55 11.97 -0.50 -0.19
N PRO A 56 12.11 -1.79 -0.60
CA PRO A 56 13.21 -2.16 -1.48
C PRO A 56 13.02 -1.56 -2.87
N PHE A 57 14.11 -1.32 -3.55
CA PHE A 57 14.22 -0.76 -4.90
C PHE A 57 13.85 0.71 -4.99
N PHE A 58 12.58 1.05 -4.75
CA PHE A 58 12.08 2.42 -4.81
C PHE A 58 11.23 2.69 -3.57
N ASP A 59 11.34 3.88 -3.00
CA ASP A 59 10.58 4.21 -1.79
C ASP A 59 9.11 4.49 -2.08
N GLY A 60 8.33 4.65 -1.01
CA GLY A 60 6.89 4.89 -1.14
C GLY A 60 6.57 6.18 -1.88
N TYR A 61 7.40 7.20 -1.75
CA TYR A 61 7.16 8.46 -2.47
C TYR A 61 7.27 8.28 -3.97
N HIS A 62 8.25 7.47 -4.41
CA HIS A 62 8.37 7.12 -5.82
C HIS A 62 7.08 6.48 -6.32
N TRP A 63 6.58 5.47 -5.61
CA TRP A 63 5.39 4.75 -6.03
C TRP A 63 4.14 5.62 -5.98
N CYS A 64 4.05 6.52 -5.00
CA CYS A 64 2.94 7.47 -4.96
C CYS A 64 2.92 8.32 -6.23
N ARG A 65 4.08 8.83 -6.64
CA ARG A 65 4.17 9.62 -7.87
C ARG A 65 3.77 8.81 -9.10
N GLN A 66 4.22 7.56 -9.17
CA GLN A 66 3.87 6.69 -10.30
C GLN A 66 2.37 6.40 -10.34
N ILE A 67 1.78 6.09 -9.20
CA ILE A 67 0.35 5.80 -9.12
C ILE A 67 -0.46 7.04 -9.48
N ARG A 68 -0.05 8.21 -9.04
CA ARG A 68 -0.75 9.47 -9.31
C ARG A 68 -0.76 9.86 -10.79
N ARG A 69 0.07 9.25 -11.61
CA ARG A 69 0.04 9.51 -13.06
C ARG A 69 -1.24 9.01 -13.70
N THR A 70 -1.88 8.00 -13.13
CA THR A 70 -3.06 7.37 -13.73
C THR A 70 -4.23 7.19 -12.76
N SER A 71 -4.08 7.49 -11.47
CA SER A 71 -5.10 7.20 -10.48
C SER A 71 -5.13 8.25 -9.39
N ARG A 72 -6.33 8.52 -8.88
CA ARG A 72 -6.52 9.39 -7.72
C ARG A 72 -6.94 8.61 -6.48
N VAL A 73 -6.67 7.32 -6.48
CA VAL A 73 -7.00 6.47 -5.34
C VAL A 73 -6.35 7.02 -4.06
N PRO A 74 -7.07 7.05 -2.93
CA PRO A 74 -6.48 7.49 -1.67
C PRO A 74 -5.28 6.63 -1.29
N ILE A 75 -4.20 7.29 -0.85
CA ILE A 75 -2.99 6.63 -0.41
C ILE A 75 -2.68 7.11 1.00
N ILE A 76 -2.49 6.16 1.92
CA ILE A 76 -2.03 6.46 3.27
C ILE A 76 -0.62 5.92 3.39
N PHE A 77 0.32 6.83 3.71
CA PHE A 77 1.69 6.41 3.95
C PHE A 77 1.82 5.80 5.35
N LEU A 78 2.56 4.71 5.42
CA LEU A 78 2.92 4.09 6.68
C LEU A 78 4.37 4.43 6.95
N SER A 79 4.64 5.14 8.03
CA SER A 79 6.03 5.41 8.37
C SER A 79 6.56 4.29 9.23
N SER A 80 7.77 3.85 8.90
CA SER A 80 8.42 2.87 9.75
C SER A 80 8.96 3.56 10.99
N ALA A 81 8.90 2.85 12.05
CA ALA A 81 9.65 3.01 13.30
C ALA A 81 9.88 4.41 13.85
N ALA A 82 10.42 5.34 13.11
CA ALA A 82 10.93 6.55 13.73
C ALA A 82 9.93 7.71 13.76
N ASP A 83 8.97 7.73 12.86
CA ASP A 83 8.16 8.94 12.66
C ASP A 83 6.76 8.86 13.22
N ASN A 84 6.17 7.72 13.28
CA ASN A 84 4.77 7.55 13.73
C ASN A 84 3.80 8.48 13.00
N MET A 85 4.11 8.84 11.76
CA MET A 85 3.27 9.73 10.99
C MET A 85 2.62 8.99 9.84
N ASN A 86 1.30 9.17 9.73
CA ASN A 86 0.55 8.70 8.58
C ASN A 86 0.14 9.92 7.77
N ILE A 87 0.51 9.93 6.53
CA ILE A 87 0.22 11.04 5.63
C ILE A 87 -0.77 10.56 4.57
N VAL A 88 -1.90 11.26 4.51
CA VAL A 88 -2.93 10.97 3.51
C VAL A 88 -2.68 11.84 2.28
N MET A 89 -2.59 11.20 1.14
CA MET A 89 -2.37 11.90 -0.13
C MET A 89 -3.60 11.80 -1.04
#